data_4e36323d874e931f80e47f64e36ecdca
#
_entry.id   4e36323d874e931f80e47f64e36ecdca
#
_cell.length_a   1.000
_cell.length_b   1.000
_cell.length_c   1.000
_cell.angle_alpha   90.00
_cell.angle_beta   90.00
_cell.angle_gamma   90.00
#
_symmetry.space_group_name_H-M   'P 1'
#
loop_
_entity.id
_entity.type
_entity.pdbx_description
1 polymer ?
#
loop_
_entity_poly.entity_id
_entity_poly.type
_entity_poly.pdbx_seq_one_letter_code
_entity_poly.pdbx_strand_id
1 'polypeptide(L)'
;MKQPRSTSRRAVAIGLLALAMAAQARAEDTCSALAARALPDATITVAEAIAPGQYPMPENPLTRLASFSGMNPAGRPAVGPNPAFCRVAATLRPSSDSDIKIEVWLPLNGWNGKLLGVGSFGWGGAMMYPAMLAGLEQGYATAATDTGHDSSTEEGKGGQFALGHPEKLIDYAWRADHLMTVHAKELIKAYYGKPASRAYWIGCSLGGLEGLIEARRFPDDYDGIVAGAPPNPLVKFNAAQLWPGWLLGRHRDVNMTKAKLEMVSKAALKACATPIGLKQGFIDDPQHCDFEPEQLQCKGTETADCLTAGQVELMQQLYRGPINPRTGEVIFPGVAKGNENLLGDFVDGQAFPVALDLFKYAAFQDPDWDWTTLDWDKTVNEAVSKLGPLLHVGSDLAPFFDRGAKLLLYVGWNDFHNGQELIDYYQSLLRDSGPAAQASARLFLIPGMGHCYGGAGCDTFDKLATIDNWVEHGVAPQRIVASKVEDGEVVRTRPLCAWPQVARYVGKGDVEDAGSYACVDATR
;
A
#
# COMPACT_ATOMS: atom_id res chain seq x y z
N MET A 1 -9.71 71.83 -5.78
CA MET A 1 -9.99 70.40 -5.52
C MET A 1 -8.66 69.71 -5.24
N LYS A 2 -8.40 69.35 -3.99
CA LYS A 2 -7.18 68.67 -3.59
C LYS A 2 -7.48 67.17 -3.51
N GLN A 3 -6.69 66.33 -4.25
CA GLN A 3 -6.78 64.86 -4.19
C GLN A 3 -6.30 64.39 -2.81
N PRO A 4 -6.92 63.39 -2.18
CA PRO A 4 -6.41 62.82 -0.93
C PRO A 4 -5.25 61.83 -1.22
N ARG A 5 -4.25 61.92 -0.38
CA ARG A 5 -2.95 61.23 -0.44
C ARG A 5 -3.07 59.70 -0.21
N SER A 6 -2.40 58.90 -1.05
CA SER A 6 -2.28 57.43 -1.03
C SER A 6 -1.29 56.88 0.02
N THR A 7 -1.15 57.50 1.19
CA THR A 7 -0.16 57.11 2.20
C THR A 7 -0.59 55.96 3.12
N SER A 8 -1.89 55.66 3.26
CA SER A 8 -2.37 54.62 4.17
C SER A 8 -2.16 53.18 3.65
N ARG A 9 -2.22 52.95 2.34
CA ARG A 9 -2.03 51.61 1.77
C ARG A 9 -0.59 51.08 1.86
N ARG A 10 0.43 51.97 1.77
CA ARG A 10 1.84 51.59 1.89
C ARG A 10 2.23 51.24 3.34
N ALA A 11 1.71 51.96 4.32
CA ALA A 11 1.99 51.70 5.73
C ALA A 11 1.40 50.39 6.23
N VAL A 12 0.18 50.01 5.74
CA VAL A 12 -0.46 48.73 6.06
C VAL A 12 0.30 47.57 5.40
N ALA A 13 0.76 47.70 4.14
CA ALA A 13 1.53 46.66 3.48
C ALA A 13 2.90 46.40 4.13
N ILE A 14 3.60 47.45 4.59
CA ILE A 14 4.90 47.34 5.31
C ILE A 14 4.69 46.68 6.67
N GLY A 15 3.62 47.01 7.40
CA GLY A 15 3.29 46.40 8.69
C GLY A 15 2.95 44.90 8.56
N LEU A 16 2.21 44.51 7.52
CA LEU A 16 1.90 43.11 7.25
C LEU A 16 3.15 42.29 6.83
N LEU A 17 4.05 42.91 6.08
CA LEU A 17 5.32 42.25 5.67
C LEU A 17 6.25 42.05 6.88
N ALA A 18 6.34 43.03 7.77
CA ALA A 18 7.15 42.93 9.00
C ALA A 18 6.60 41.89 9.98
N LEU A 19 5.28 41.77 10.10
CA LEU A 19 4.62 40.75 10.93
C LEU A 19 4.84 39.35 10.34
N ALA A 20 4.76 39.20 9.02
CA ALA A 20 5.02 37.92 8.34
C ALA A 20 6.48 37.48 8.52
N MET A 21 7.45 38.37 8.36
CA MET A 21 8.88 38.09 8.58
C MET A 21 9.18 37.73 10.04
N ALA A 22 8.57 38.40 11.00
CA ALA A 22 8.73 38.07 12.41
C ALA A 22 8.11 36.71 12.79
N ALA A 23 6.97 36.37 12.20
CA ALA A 23 6.34 35.07 12.39
C ALA A 23 7.18 33.92 11.77
N GLN A 24 7.76 34.14 10.60
CA GLN A 24 8.65 33.19 9.96
C GLN A 24 9.94 32.99 10.76
N ALA A 25 10.61 34.03 11.17
CA ALA A 25 11.82 33.94 12.01
C ALA A 25 11.53 33.18 13.32
N ARG A 26 10.37 33.41 13.95
CA ARG A 26 9.97 32.68 15.15
C ARG A 26 9.72 31.21 14.88
N ALA A 27 9.14 30.86 13.74
CA ALA A 27 8.92 29.46 13.34
C ALA A 27 10.26 28.75 13.07
N GLU A 28 11.22 29.41 12.44
CA GLU A 28 12.59 28.92 12.21
C GLU A 28 13.34 28.69 13.53
N ASP A 29 13.26 29.65 14.49
CA ASP A 29 13.85 29.52 15.82
C ASP A 29 13.21 28.34 16.60
N THR A 30 11.89 28.18 16.49
CA THR A 30 11.17 27.05 17.12
C THR A 30 11.59 25.71 16.50
N CYS A 31 11.81 25.67 15.18
CA CYS A 31 12.28 24.48 14.49
C CYS A 31 13.67 24.06 14.96
N SER A 32 14.64 24.97 14.94
CA SER A 32 16.01 24.69 15.36
C SER A 32 16.11 24.30 16.85
N ALA A 33 15.21 24.84 17.70
CA ALA A 33 15.15 24.49 19.12
C ALA A 33 14.77 23.02 19.36
N LEU A 34 14.12 22.35 18.40
CA LEU A 34 13.82 20.91 18.49
C LEU A 34 15.09 20.05 18.54
N ALA A 35 16.22 20.51 18.00
CA ALA A 35 17.50 19.79 18.05
C ALA A 35 17.95 19.45 19.48
N ALA A 36 17.57 20.26 20.46
CA ALA A 36 17.89 20.04 21.87
C ALA A 36 16.84 19.19 22.61
N ARG A 37 15.79 18.74 21.94
CA ARG A 37 14.73 17.95 22.55
C ARG A 37 15.21 16.55 22.89
N ALA A 38 15.09 16.17 24.15
CA ALA A 38 15.31 14.79 24.56
C ALA A 38 14.10 13.94 24.17
N LEU A 39 14.34 12.88 23.41
CA LEU A 39 13.37 11.84 23.06
C LEU A 39 13.88 10.50 23.58
N PRO A 40 13.02 9.62 24.13
CA PRO A 40 13.43 8.29 24.58
C PRO A 40 14.09 7.49 23.45
N ASP A 41 15.23 6.85 23.72
CA ASP A 41 15.97 6.00 22.79
C ASP A 41 16.26 6.63 21.41
N ALA A 42 16.22 7.97 21.31
CA ALA A 42 16.36 8.68 20.06
C ALA A 42 17.34 9.86 20.14
N THR A 43 18.03 10.09 19.06
CA THR A 43 18.88 11.29 18.86
C THR A 43 18.38 12.06 17.65
N ILE A 44 17.99 13.31 17.84
CA ILE A 44 17.65 14.21 16.74
C ILE A 44 18.95 14.57 16.02
N THR A 45 19.04 14.25 14.74
CA THR A 45 20.23 14.48 13.91
C THR A 45 20.10 15.73 13.05
N VAL A 46 18.85 16.13 12.73
CA VAL A 46 18.52 17.33 11.96
C VAL A 46 17.29 17.99 12.58
N ALA A 47 17.31 19.32 12.71
CA ALA A 47 16.14 20.14 12.97
C ALA A 47 16.35 21.48 12.27
N GLU A 48 15.82 21.63 11.06
CA GLU A 48 16.08 22.77 10.18
C GLU A 48 14.81 23.21 9.44
N ALA A 49 14.67 24.52 9.27
CA ALA A 49 13.60 25.08 8.47
C ALA A 49 13.98 25.05 6.99
N ILE A 50 13.13 24.43 6.17
CA ILE A 50 13.30 24.33 4.72
C ILE A 50 12.40 25.35 4.05
N ALA A 51 12.99 26.22 3.23
CA ALA A 51 12.25 27.20 2.44
C ALA A 51 11.48 26.53 1.27
N PRO A 52 10.45 27.17 0.73
CA PRO A 52 9.70 26.61 -0.41
C PRO A 52 10.62 26.28 -1.60
N GLY A 53 10.52 25.07 -2.12
CA GLY A 53 11.29 24.60 -3.26
C GLY A 53 12.79 24.35 -3.00
N GLN A 54 13.23 24.35 -1.75
CA GLN A 54 14.66 24.20 -1.41
C GLN A 54 15.04 22.79 -0.90
N TYR A 55 14.09 21.88 -0.81
CA TYR A 55 14.39 20.49 -0.40
C TYR A 55 14.73 19.63 -1.62
N PRO A 56 15.99 19.19 -1.77
CA PRO A 56 16.33 18.26 -2.82
C PRO A 56 15.81 16.88 -2.44
N MET A 57 14.75 16.41 -3.11
CA MET A 57 14.22 15.06 -2.87
C MET A 57 15.30 14.02 -3.17
N PRO A 58 15.69 13.19 -2.19
CA PRO A 58 16.64 12.11 -2.45
C PRO A 58 16.08 11.12 -3.47
N GLU A 59 16.87 10.77 -4.46
CA GLU A 59 16.51 9.76 -5.44
C GLU A 59 16.79 8.36 -4.88
N ASN A 60 15.74 7.54 -4.78
CA ASN A 60 15.80 6.12 -4.45
C ASN A 60 14.81 5.37 -5.36
N PRO A 61 15.13 4.17 -5.88
CA PRO A 61 14.22 3.39 -6.70
C PRO A 61 12.86 3.14 -6.03
N LEU A 62 12.83 2.88 -4.71
CA LEU A 62 11.59 2.70 -3.96
C LEU A 62 10.78 4.00 -3.84
N THR A 63 11.44 5.14 -3.63
CA THR A 63 10.76 6.44 -3.54
C THR A 63 10.16 6.88 -4.86
N ARG A 64 10.70 6.43 -5.99
CA ARG A 64 10.09 6.65 -7.32
C ARG A 64 8.70 6.04 -7.43
N LEU A 65 8.45 4.89 -6.79
CA LEU A 65 7.11 4.27 -6.80
C LEU A 65 6.06 5.17 -6.17
N ALA A 66 6.40 5.88 -5.09
CA ALA A 66 5.48 6.79 -4.42
C ALA A 66 5.21 8.09 -5.21
N SER A 67 5.95 8.36 -6.29
CA SER A 67 5.68 9.49 -7.18
C SER A 67 4.54 9.22 -8.18
N PHE A 68 4.16 7.94 -8.39
CA PHE A 68 3.00 7.62 -9.22
C PHE A 68 1.70 8.06 -8.54
N SER A 69 0.79 8.62 -9.30
CA SER A 69 -0.47 9.16 -8.76
C SER A 69 -1.31 8.13 -8.01
N GLY A 70 -1.31 6.86 -8.43
CA GLY A 70 -1.99 5.77 -7.74
C GLY A 70 -1.40 5.45 -6.36
N MET A 71 -0.09 5.60 -6.18
CA MET A 71 0.60 5.41 -4.88
C MET A 71 0.47 6.63 -3.96
N ASN A 72 0.29 7.81 -4.52
CA ASN A 72 0.23 9.05 -3.75
C ASN A 72 -1.02 9.11 -2.85
N PRO A 73 -0.89 9.51 -1.57
CA PRO A 73 -2.03 9.66 -0.66
C PRO A 73 -3.14 10.57 -1.18
N ALA A 74 -2.77 11.65 -1.86
CA ALA A 74 -3.71 12.63 -2.45
C ALA A 74 -4.32 12.19 -3.78
N GLY A 75 -3.97 11.00 -4.30
CA GLY A 75 -4.45 10.52 -5.60
C GLY A 75 -4.02 11.40 -6.78
N ARG A 76 -2.90 12.07 -6.68
CA ARG A 76 -2.31 12.90 -7.74
C ARG A 76 -0.81 12.99 -7.52
N PRO A 77 0.01 13.23 -8.55
CA PRO A 77 1.42 13.53 -8.35
C PRO A 77 1.59 14.73 -7.42
N ALA A 78 2.64 14.74 -6.61
CA ALA A 78 3.04 15.95 -5.91
C ALA A 78 3.36 17.02 -6.96
N VAL A 79 2.66 18.15 -6.91
CA VAL A 79 2.69 19.17 -7.96
C VAL A 79 3.41 20.39 -7.42
N GLY A 80 4.64 20.58 -7.85
CA GLY A 80 5.38 21.81 -7.57
C GLY A 80 6.46 21.68 -6.50
N PRO A 81 7.07 22.81 -6.14
CA PRO A 81 8.10 22.86 -5.12
C PRO A 81 7.49 22.59 -3.74
N ASN A 82 8.26 21.95 -2.85
CA ASN A 82 7.82 21.73 -1.46
C ASN A 82 7.37 23.05 -0.82
N PRO A 83 6.29 23.07 0.00
CA PRO A 83 5.98 24.21 0.87
C PRO A 83 7.07 24.39 1.94
N ALA A 84 7.04 25.52 2.65
CA ALA A 84 7.93 25.75 3.79
C ALA A 84 7.61 24.78 4.94
N PHE A 85 8.61 24.07 5.46
CA PHE A 85 8.42 23.14 6.57
C PHE A 85 9.65 23.03 7.47
N CYS A 86 9.43 22.64 8.72
CA CYS A 86 10.50 22.22 9.61
C CYS A 86 10.78 20.74 9.39
N ARG A 87 11.96 20.41 8.93
CA ARG A 87 12.46 19.03 8.79
C ARG A 87 13.09 18.60 10.10
N VAL A 88 12.61 17.53 10.68
CA VAL A 88 13.22 16.88 11.84
C VAL A 88 13.58 15.45 11.43
N ALA A 89 14.88 15.13 11.48
CA ALA A 89 15.36 13.75 11.31
C ALA A 89 15.93 13.25 12.63
N ALA A 90 15.67 11.98 12.94
CA ALA A 90 16.19 11.35 14.14
C ALA A 90 16.62 9.91 13.88
N THR A 91 17.55 9.42 14.71
CA THR A 91 17.94 8.02 14.77
C THR A 91 17.49 7.43 16.08
N LEU A 92 16.75 6.33 16.03
CA LEU A 92 16.23 5.62 17.18
C LEU A 92 17.03 4.35 17.40
N ARG A 93 17.37 4.06 18.67
CA ARG A 93 18.12 2.87 19.09
C ARG A 93 17.46 2.22 20.32
N PRO A 94 16.27 1.64 20.15
CA PRO A 94 15.56 0.97 21.24
C PRO A 94 16.23 -0.35 21.69
N SER A 95 17.13 -0.88 20.87
CA SER A 95 18.02 -2.00 21.21
C SER A 95 19.45 -1.72 20.74
N SER A 96 20.41 -2.57 21.16
CA SER A 96 21.81 -2.43 20.74
C SER A 96 22.03 -2.69 19.23
N ASP A 97 21.10 -3.36 18.57
CA ASP A 97 21.14 -3.71 17.15
C ASP A 97 20.25 -2.79 16.28
N SER A 98 19.40 -2.00 16.91
CA SER A 98 18.49 -1.08 16.20
C SER A 98 19.22 0.17 15.69
N ASP A 99 18.89 0.58 14.47
CA ASP A 99 19.36 1.84 13.87
C ASP A 99 18.26 2.41 12.95
N ILE A 100 17.12 2.74 13.58
CA ILE A 100 15.93 3.21 12.88
C ILE A 100 16.09 4.69 12.54
N LYS A 101 15.90 5.07 11.28
CA LYS A 101 15.80 6.47 10.88
C LYS A 101 14.34 6.85 10.74
N ILE A 102 14.02 8.04 11.25
CA ILE A 102 12.71 8.65 11.04
C ILE A 102 12.87 10.07 10.53
N GLU A 103 11.91 10.52 9.74
CA GLU A 103 11.74 11.94 9.41
C GLU A 103 10.34 12.40 9.75
N VAL A 104 10.25 13.61 10.33
CA VAL A 104 8.99 14.30 10.62
C VAL A 104 9.05 15.69 9.99
N TRP A 105 8.10 15.99 9.12
CA TRP A 105 7.99 17.27 8.44
C TRP A 105 6.81 18.05 8.98
N LEU A 106 7.07 19.23 9.50
CA LEU A 106 6.09 20.07 10.18
C LEU A 106 5.83 21.34 9.34
N PRO A 107 4.64 21.57 8.76
CA PRO A 107 4.34 22.81 8.05
C PRO A 107 4.71 24.05 8.86
N LEU A 108 5.53 24.95 8.31
CA LEU A 108 5.80 26.24 8.96
C LEU A 108 4.56 27.12 8.99
N ASN A 109 3.69 26.97 7.99
CA ASN A 109 2.46 27.72 7.85
C ASN A 109 1.31 26.78 7.44
N GLY A 110 0.09 27.08 7.90
CA GLY A 110 -1.10 26.36 7.43
C GLY A 110 -1.24 24.92 7.91
N TRP A 111 -0.60 24.55 9.03
CA TRP A 111 -0.84 23.23 9.62
C TRP A 111 -2.33 23.04 9.94
N ASN A 112 -2.91 21.97 9.40
CA ASN A 112 -4.33 21.66 9.54
C ASN A 112 -4.69 20.99 10.88
N GLY A 113 -3.72 20.82 11.79
CA GLY A 113 -3.92 20.18 13.09
C GLY A 113 -3.80 18.66 13.08
N LYS A 114 -3.34 18.05 11.98
CA LYS A 114 -3.36 16.60 11.77
C LYS A 114 -1.98 16.04 11.46
N LEU A 115 -1.79 14.72 11.73
CA LEU A 115 -0.62 13.93 11.40
C LEU A 115 -0.96 12.94 10.30
N LEU A 116 -0.05 12.74 9.36
CA LEU A 116 -0.05 11.64 8.39
C LEU A 116 1.23 10.82 8.55
N GLY A 117 1.10 9.56 8.97
CA GLY A 117 2.12 8.52 8.82
C GLY A 117 2.01 7.89 7.43
N VAL A 118 3.14 7.67 6.77
CA VAL A 118 3.19 7.04 5.45
C VAL A 118 3.96 5.74 5.52
N GLY A 119 3.35 4.67 5.03
CA GLY A 119 3.90 3.32 5.06
C GLY A 119 4.95 3.07 3.99
N SER A 120 5.75 2.03 4.19
CA SER A 120 6.85 1.59 3.34
C SER A 120 6.38 0.71 2.17
N PHE A 121 7.33 0.16 1.41
CA PHE A 121 7.07 -0.71 0.26
C PHE A 121 8.15 -1.82 0.17
N GLY A 122 7.76 -3.01 -0.29
CA GLY A 122 8.69 -4.15 -0.45
C GLY A 122 9.27 -4.62 0.88
N TRP A 123 10.57 -4.53 1.03
CA TRP A 123 11.27 -4.82 2.29
C TRP A 123 11.56 -3.56 3.13
N GLY A 124 11.01 -2.40 2.78
CA GLY A 124 11.33 -1.14 3.47
C GLY A 124 12.71 -0.60 3.13
N GLY A 125 13.38 0.00 4.10
CA GLY A 125 14.76 0.49 3.94
C GLY A 125 14.89 1.84 3.25
N ALA A 126 13.79 2.62 3.12
CA ALA A 126 13.82 3.95 2.51
C ALA A 126 12.64 4.81 2.97
N MET A 127 12.89 6.11 3.11
CA MET A 127 11.84 7.09 3.39
C MET A 127 10.93 7.31 2.17
N MET A 128 9.63 7.35 2.37
CA MET A 128 8.64 7.58 1.32
C MET A 128 8.38 9.08 1.11
N TYR A 129 9.42 9.83 0.77
CA TYR A 129 9.39 11.30 0.62
C TYR A 129 8.28 11.85 -0.28
N PRO A 130 7.96 11.27 -1.46
CA PRO A 130 6.87 11.78 -2.30
C PRO A 130 5.50 11.68 -1.60
N ALA A 131 5.28 10.65 -0.79
CA ALA A 131 4.04 10.50 -0.02
C ALA A 131 3.98 11.49 1.16
N MET A 132 5.12 11.75 1.83
CA MET A 132 5.22 12.81 2.83
C MET A 132 4.93 14.18 2.23
N LEU A 133 5.51 14.49 1.05
CA LEU A 133 5.28 15.76 0.36
C LEU A 133 3.80 15.95 0.01
N ALA A 134 3.13 14.92 -0.48
CA ALA A 134 1.71 14.99 -0.81
C ALA A 134 0.81 15.32 0.39
N GLY A 135 1.14 14.80 1.57
CA GLY A 135 0.47 15.19 2.82
C GLY A 135 0.83 16.60 3.27
N LEU A 136 2.11 16.96 3.17
CA LEU A 136 2.60 18.30 3.51
C LEU A 136 1.93 19.41 2.68
N GLU A 137 1.73 19.19 1.37
CA GLU A 137 1.00 20.10 0.47
C GLU A 137 -0.45 20.34 0.91
N GLN A 138 -1.05 19.39 1.64
CA GLN A 138 -2.40 19.51 2.20
C GLN A 138 -2.41 20.02 3.65
N GLY A 139 -1.26 20.46 4.15
CA GLY A 139 -1.11 21.02 5.47
C GLY A 139 -1.00 20.01 6.61
N TYR A 140 -0.81 18.73 6.33
CA TYR A 140 -0.52 17.73 7.36
C TYR A 140 0.93 17.83 7.84
N ALA A 141 1.16 17.63 9.13
CA ALA A 141 2.46 17.15 9.57
C ALA A 141 2.62 15.71 9.06
N THR A 142 3.78 15.36 8.50
CA THR A 142 3.99 14.03 7.91
C THR A 142 5.18 13.33 8.53
N ALA A 143 5.12 12.00 8.63
CA ALA A 143 6.18 11.19 9.19
C ALA A 143 6.40 9.92 8.37
N ALA A 144 7.66 9.49 8.25
CA ALA A 144 8.09 8.25 7.63
C ALA A 144 9.29 7.65 8.36
N THR A 145 9.53 6.35 8.15
CA THR A 145 10.69 5.61 8.67
C THR A 145 11.33 4.77 7.57
N ASP A 146 12.62 4.45 7.74
CA ASP A 146 13.33 3.47 6.93
C ASP A 146 13.12 2.03 7.40
N THR A 147 12.27 1.80 8.40
CA THR A 147 12.02 0.50 9.01
C THR A 147 13.24 -0.17 9.67
N GLY A 148 14.29 0.59 9.97
CA GLY A 148 15.46 0.15 10.74
C GLY A 148 16.63 -0.38 9.91
N HIS A 149 16.65 -0.15 8.59
CA HIS A 149 17.76 -0.51 7.70
C HIS A 149 17.82 0.41 6.47
N ASP A 150 18.90 0.33 5.70
CA ASP A 150 19.11 1.12 4.49
C ASP A 150 19.18 0.22 3.26
N SER A 151 18.13 0.22 2.44
CA SER A 151 18.01 -0.59 1.22
C SER A 151 19.02 -0.22 0.11
N SER A 152 19.75 0.86 0.26
CA SER A 152 20.81 1.25 -0.68
C SER A 152 22.13 0.53 -0.43
N THR A 153 22.29 -0.14 0.72
CA THR A 153 23.45 -0.95 1.08
C THR A 153 23.25 -2.41 0.68
N GLU A 154 24.33 -3.16 0.49
CA GLU A 154 24.23 -4.60 0.20
C GLU A 154 23.63 -5.38 1.38
N GLU A 155 23.95 -5.00 2.62
CA GLU A 155 23.43 -5.64 3.85
C GLU A 155 21.95 -5.30 4.09
N GLY A 156 21.50 -4.11 3.67
CA GLY A 156 20.11 -3.66 3.82
C GLY A 156 19.23 -3.98 2.61
N LYS A 157 19.78 -4.53 1.53
CA LYS A 157 19.03 -4.81 0.31
C LYS A 157 18.11 -6.02 0.46
N GLY A 158 16.85 -5.85 0.10
CA GLY A 158 15.85 -6.92 0.25
C GLY A 158 15.72 -7.35 1.71
N GLY A 159 15.61 -8.66 1.95
CA GLY A 159 15.50 -9.24 3.28
C GLY A 159 16.82 -9.49 4.02
N GLN A 160 17.98 -9.14 3.41
CA GLN A 160 19.31 -9.48 3.95
C GLN A 160 19.59 -8.86 5.32
N PHE A 161 19.00 -7.68 5.59
CA PHE A 161 19.13 -7.00 6.89
C PHE A 161 18.69 -7.86 8.09
N ALA A 162 17.84 -8.87 7.86
CA ALA A 162 17.33 -9.74 8.93
C ALA A 162 18.32 -10.88 9.30
N LEU A 163 19.33 -11.15 8.47
CA LEU A 163 20.27 -12.25 8.68
C LEU A 163 21.17 -11.98 9.88
N GLY A 164 20.99 -12.77 10.95
CA GLY A 164 21.72 -12.58 12.21
C GLY A 164 21.26 -11.38 13.07
N HIS A 165 20.21 -10.66 12.64
CA HIS A 165 19.74 -9.43 13.26
C HIS A 165 18.26 -9.52 13.69
N PRO A 166 17.91 -10.31 14.74
CA PRO A 166 16.52 -10.50 15.15
C PRO A 166 15.84 -9.20 15.61
N GLU A 167 16.60 -8.25 16.18
CA GLU A 167 16.07 -6.96 16.60
C GLU A 167 15.70 -6.06 15.40
N LYS A 168 16.48 -6.09 14.31
CA LYS A 168 16.13 -5.40 13.07
C LYS A 168 14.88 -5.97 12.41
N LEU A 169 14.66 -7.28 12.54
CA LEU A 169 13.41 -7.89 12.07
C LEU A 169 12.20 -7.42 12.90
N ILE A 170 12.37 -7.16 14.20
CA ILE A 170 11.34 -6.55 15.05
C ILE A 170 11.14 -5.08 14.67
N ASP A 171 12.21 -4.35 14.37
CA ASP A 171 12.13 -2.96 13.87
C ASP A 171 11.29 -2.90 12.59
N TYR A 172 11.62 -3.72 11.60
CA TYR A 172 10.89 -3.87 10.36
C TYR A 172 9.42 -4.28 10.56
N ALA A 173 9.16 -5.21 11.48
CA ALA A 173 7.84 -5.77 11.65
C ALA A 173 6.82 -4.78 12.23
N TRP A 174 7.24 -3.89 13.14
CA TRP A 174 6.31 -2.99 13.83
C TRP A 174 6.96 -1.87 14.64
N ARG A 175 8.20 -2.06 15.16
CA ARG A 175 8.75 -1.14 16.16
C ARG A 175 9.12 0.21 15.55
N ALA A 176 9.60 0.21 14.32
CA ALA A 176 9.98 1.45 13.63
C ALA A 176 8.78 2.35 13.39
N ASP A 177 7.66 1.80 12.91
CA ASP A 177 6.44 2.56 12.62
C ASP A 177 5.81 3.12 13.89
N HIS A 178 5.68 2.28 14.91
CA HIS A 178 5.14 2.71 16.21
C HIS A 178 5.99 3.82 16.85
N LEU A 179 7.31 3.62 16.96
CA LEU A 179 8.19 4.63 17.55
C LEU A 179 8.24 5.91 16.72
N MET A 180 8.26 5.82 15.39
CA MET A 180 8.12 6.98 14.50
C MET A 180 6.84 7.76 14.84
N THR A 181 5.70 7.07 14.99
CA THR A 181 4.42 7.68 15.32
C THR A 181 4.42 8.36 16.68
N VAL A 182 4.95 7.69 17.71
CA VAL A 182 5.07 8.25 19.07
C VAL A 182 5.93 9.50 19.05
N HIS A 183 7.11 9.45 18.43
CA HIS A 183 8.00 10.61 18.36
C HIS A 183 7.45 11.74 17.48
N ALA A 184 6.75 11.42 16.38
CA ALA A 184 6.08 12.44 15.57
C ALA A 184 5.01 13.21 16.37
N LYS A 185 4.19 12.51 17.15
CA LYS A 185 3.20 13.13 18.05
C LYS A 185 3.84 14.04 19.09
N GLU A 186 4.97 13.63 19.69
CA GLU A 186 5.72 14.45 20.66
C GLU A 186 6.38 15.68 20.00
N LEU A 187 6.95 15.55 18.81
CA LEU A 187 7.54 16.65 18.05
C LEU A 187 6.48 17.67 17.62
N ILE A 188 5.31 17.21 17.16
CA ILE A 188 4.15 18.05 16.83
C ILE A 188 3.74 18.88 18.06
N LYS A 189 3.57 18.23 19.21
CA LYS A 189 3.20 18.90 20.46
C LYS A 189 4.26 19.91 20.90
N ALA A 190 5.54 19.58 20.75
CA ALA A 190 6.63 20.48 21.10
C ALA A 190 6.68 21.70 20.17
N TYR A 191 6.49 21.50 18.87
CA TYR A 191 6.59 22.56 17.86
C TYR A 191 5.37 23.49 17.86
N TYR A 192 4.16 22.95 17.86
CA TYR A 192 2.92 23.74 17.78
C TYR A 192 2.32 24.11 19.14
N GLY A 193 2.87 23.59 20.25
CA GLY A 193 2.33 23.80 21.60
C GLY A 193 1.02 23.05 21.88
N LYS A 194 0.57 22.20 20.97
CA LYS A 194 -0.65 21.38 21.09
C LYS A 194 -0.49 20.06 20.32
N PRO A 195 -1.14 18.98 20.76
CA PRO A 195 -1.11 17.72 20.03
C PRO A 195 -1.85 17.82 18.68
N ALA A 196 -1.58 16.87 17.77
CA ALA A 196 -2.42 16.65 16.61
C ALA A 196 -3.83 16.25 17.07
N SER A 197 -4.84 16.80 16.41
CA SER A 197 -6.26 16.49 16.69
C SER A 197 -6.69 15.15 16.10
N ARG A 198 -6.02 14.72 15.05
CA ARG A 198 -6.18 13.44 14.35
C ARG A 198 -4.85 12.94 13.83
N ALA A 199 -4.75 11.62 13.72
CA ALA A 199 -3.63 10.94 13.08
C ALA A 199 -4.15 9.94 12.06
N TYR A 200 -3.55 9.93 10.87
CA TYR A 200 -3.89 9.03 9.77
C TYR A 200 -2.67 8.24 9.33
N TRP A 201 -2.91 7.01 8.87
CA TRP A 201 -1.93 6.17 8.22
C TRP A 201 -2.36 5.87 6.80
N ILE A 202 -1.45 5.97 5.83
CA ILE A 202 -1.70 5.53 4.47
C ILE A 202 -0.51 4.73 3.96
N GLY A 203 -0.76 3.50 3.57
CA GLY A 203 0.25 2.62 2.98
C GLY A 203 -0.35 1.60 2.04
N CYS A 204 0.47 1.07 1.15
CA CYS A 204 0.11 -0.02 0.24
C CYS A 204 1.19 -1.08 0.26
N SER A 205 0.84 -2.35 -0.05
CA SER A 205 1.77 -3.47 0.04
C SER A 205 2.28 -3.65 1.49
N LEU A 206 3.59 -3.64 1.71
CA LEU A 206 4.13 -3.60 3.07
C LEU A 206 3.46 -2.50 3.90
N GLY A 207 3.36 -1.28 3.37
CA GLY A 207 2.70 -0.16 4.07
C GLY A 207 1.24 -0.41 4.43
N GLY A 208 0.54 -1.24 3.66
CA GLY A 208 -0.80 -1.73 4.01
C GLY A 208 -0.78 -2.71 5.18
N LEU A 209 0.20 -3.62 5.22
CA LEU A 209 0.41 -4.54 6.33
C LEU A 209 0.83 -3.80 7.60
N GLU A 210 1.75 -2.85 7.51
CA GLU A 210 2.17 -1.96 8.61
C GLU A 210 0.94 -1.27 9.23
N GLY A 211 0.03 -0.71 8.40
CA GLY A 211 -1.21 -0.11 8.89
C GLY A 211 -2.13 -1.09 9.63
N LEU A 212 -2.23 -2.35 9.17
CA LEU A 212 -2.98 -3.39 9.89
C LEU A 212 -2.29 -3.78 11.21
N ILE A 213 -0.96 -3.83 11.23
CA ILE A 213 -0.17 -4.10 12.45
C ILE A 213 -0.37 -2.97 13.46
N GLU A 214 -0.34 -1.71 13.02
CA GLU A 214 -0.66 -0.54 13.85
C GLU A 214 -2.07 -0.65 14.46
N ALA A 215 -3.09 -0.93 13.64
CA ALA A 215 -4.46 -1.12 14.13
C ALA A 215 -4.56 -2.22 15.19
N ARG A 216 -3.79 -3.30 15.06
CA ARG A 216 -3.85 -4.47 15.96
C ARG A 216 -3.05 -4.29 17.24
N ARG A 217 -1.82 -3.77 17.15
CA ARG A 217 -0.87 -3.68 18.27
C ARG A 217 -0.98 -2.36 19.03
N PHE A 218 -1.24 -1.26 18.31
CA PHE A 218 -1.23 0.11 18.81
C PHE A 218 -2.50 0.86 18.42
N PRO A 219 -3.68 0.37 18.88
CA PRO A 219 -4.98 0.88 18.42
C PRO A 219 -5.17 2.38 18.67
N ASP A 220 -4.38 3.01 19.55
CA ASP A 220 -4.45 4.43 19.88
C ASP A 220 -3.59 5.32 18.97
N ASP A 221 -2.80 4.74 18.06
CA ASP A 221 -1.87 5.52 17.25
C ASP A 221 -2.56 6.30 16.12
N TYR A 222 -3.58 5.73 15.49
CA TYR A 222 -4.24 6.33 14.33
C TYR A 222 -5.76 6.34 14.45
N ASP A 223 -6.40 7.46 14.04
CA ASP A 223 -7.86 7.58 13.97
C ASP A 223 -8.44 7.03 12.66
N GLY A 224 -7.61 6.96 11.62
CA GLY A 224 -7.97 6.40 10.33
C GLY A 224 -6.78 5.77 9.63
N ILE A 225 -7.00 4.57 9.08
CA ILE A 225 -5.97 3.80 8.37
C ILE A 225 -6.49 3.46 6.97
N VAL A 226 -5.67 3.72 5.96
CA VAL A 226 -5.86 3.21 4.59
C VAL A 226 -4.78 2.16 4.32
N ALA A 227 -5.20 0.91 4.24
CA ALA A 227 -4.34 -0.24 3.99
C ALA A 227 -4.64 -0.83 2.60
N GLY A 228 -3.77 -0.51 1.64
CA GLY A 228 -3.86 -1.01 0.27
C GLY A 228 -3.10 -2.30 0.09
N ALA A 229 -3.69 -3.27 -0.60
CA ALA A 229 -3.06 -4.54 -0.97
C ALA A 229 -2.15 -5.13 0.13
N PRO A 230 -2.59 -5.23 1.40
CA PRO A 230 -1.76 -5.72 2.49
C PRO A 230 -1.43 -7.20 2.28
N PRO A 231 -0.16 -7.62 2.29
CA PRO A 231 0.22 -9.03 2.18
C PRO A 231 0.02 -9.76 3.51
N ASN A 232 -1.22 -10.05 3.89
CA ASN A 232 -1.57 -10.68 5.18
C ASN A 232 -2.34 -11.99 4.97
N PRO A 233 -1.87 -13.11 5.54
CA PRO A 233 -0.68 -13.30 6.38
C PRO A 233 0.61 -13.40 5.53
N LEU A 234 1.62 -12.58 5.87
CA LEU A 234 2.80 -12.36 5.03
C LEU A 234 3.55 -13.65 4.65
N VAL A 235 3.69 -14.61 5.55
CA VAL A 235 4.42 -15.85 5.28
C VAL A 235 3.67 -16.72 4.25
N LYS A 236 2.36 -16.90 4.41
CA LYS A 236 1.54 -17.67 3.47
C LYS A 236 1.48 -16.98 2.11
N PHE A 237 1.37 -15.66 2.10
CA PHE A 237 1.44 -14.85 0.89
C PHE A 237 2.77 -15.08 0.14
N ASN A 238 3.91 -14.95 0.83
CA ASN A 238 5.22 -15.16 0.19
C ASN A 238 5.42 -16.62 -0.26
N ALA A 239 4.89 -17.61 0.47
CA ALA A 239 4.87 -18.98 -0.02
C ALA A 239 4.12 -19.07 -1.36
N ALA A 240 2.94 -18.43 -1.47
CA ALA A 240 2.19 -18.39 -2.71
C ALA A 240 2.89 -17.65 -3.86
N GLN A 241 3.73 -16.65 -3.54
CA GLN A 241 4.56 -15.99 -4.56
C GLN A 241 5.68 -16.90 -5.13
N LEU A 242 6.12 -17.91 -4.38
CA LEU A 242 7.05 -18.93 -4.89
C LEU A 242 6.33 -20.01 -5.73
N TRP A 243 5.01 -20.19 -5.54
CA TRP A 243 4.25 -21.28 -6.16
C TRP A 243 4.34 -21.34 -7.69
N PRO A 244 4.14 -20.24 -8.45
CA PRO A 244 4.20 -20.30 -9.91
C PRO A 244 5.56 -20.81 -10.41
N GLY A 245 6.65 -20.23 -9.94
CA GLY A 245 7.99 -20.67 -10.34
C GLY A 245 8.31 -22.10 -9.90
N TRP A 246 7.91 -22.49 -8.70
CA TRP A 246 8.09 -23.85 -8.18
C TRP A 246 7.32 -24.87 -9.02
N LEU A 247 6.07 -24.58 -9.35
CA LEU A 247 5.21 -25.47 -10.12
C LEU A 247 5.69 -25.56 -11.58
N LEU A 248 5.87 -24.43 -12.25
CA LEU A 248 6.31 -24.37 -13.65
C LEU A 248 7.71 -24.95 -13.83
N GLY A 249 8.61 -24.75 -12.88
CA GLY A 249 9.95 -25.32 -12.90
C GLY A 249 9.98 -26.86 -12.83
N ARG A 250 8.99 -27.48 -12.17
CA ARG A 250 8.83 -28.94 -12.06
C ARG A 250 8.13 -29.58 -13.23
N HIS A 251 7.37 -28.81 -14.00
CA HIS A 251 6.57 -29.26 -15.13
C HIS A 251 7.03 -28.68 -16.47
N ARG A 252 8.35 -28.49 -16.65
CA ARG A 252 8.93 -27.96 -17.88
C ARG A 252 8.60 -28.77 -19.12
N ASP A 253 8.39 -30.08 -18.96
CA ASP A 253 7.93 -31.01 -20.01
C ASP A 253 6.55 -30.66 -20.56
N VAL A 254 5.70 -30.00 -19.78
CA VAL A 254 4.38 -29.51 -20.19
C VAL A 254 4.48 -28.28 -21.12
N ASN A 255 5.63 -27.63 -21.19
CA ASN A 255 5.91 -26.48 -22.06
C ASN A 255 4.88 -25.35 -21.99
N MET A 256 4.57 -24.88 -20.77
CA MET A 256 3.77 -23.67 -20.57
C MET A 256 4.62 -22.44 -20.91
N THR A 257 4.28 -21.74 -21.98
CA THR A 257 5.03 -20.56 -22.46
C THR A 257 4.31 -19.25 -22.11
N LYS A 258 5.04 -18.12 -22.14
CA LYS A 258 4.44 -16.79 -22.02
C LYS A 258 3.27 -16.58 -23.00
N ALA A 259 3.43 -17.02 -24.25
CA ALA A 259 2.38 -16.90 -25.27
C ALA A 259 1.13 -17.71 -24.91
N LYS A 260 1.28 -18.90 -24.30
CA LYS A 260 0.14 -19.68 -23.80
C LYS A 260 -0.58 -18.98 -22.66
N LEU A 261 0.16 -18.42 -21.70
CA LEU A 261 -0.41 -17.65 -20.59
C LEU A 261 -1.15 -16.40 -21.07
N GLU A 262 -0.60 -15.68 -22.05
CA GLU A 262 -1.29 -14.56 -22.70
C GLU A 262 -2.57 -15.00 -23.44
N MET A 263 -2.54 -16.16 -24.09
CA MET A 263 -3.71 -16.73 -24.77
C MET A 263 -4.81 -17.05 -23.76
N VAL A 264 -4.46 -17.66 -22.61
CA VAL A 264 -5.38 -17.94 -21.51
C VAL A 264 -5.97 -16.66 -20.95
N SER A 265 -5.12 -15.65 -20.66
CA SER A 265 -5.56 -14.35 -20.15
C SER A 265 -6.55 -13.64 -21.10
N LYS A 266 -6.29 -13.67 -22.41
CA LYS A 266 -7.21 -13.12 -23.42
C LYS A 266 -8.53 -13.89 -23.47
N ALA A 267 -8.50 -15.20 -23.29
CA ALA A 267 -9.71 -16.04 -23.27
C ALA A 267 -10.55 -15.77 -22.00
N ALA A 268 -9.92 -15.69 -20.84
CA ALA A 268 -10.58 -15.32 -19.58
C ALA A 268 -11.21 -13.92 -19.67
N LEU A 269 -10.46 -12.93 -20.18
CA LEU A 269 -10.97 -11.59 -20.43
C LEU A 269 -12.21 -11.59 -21.36
N LYS A 270 -12.14 -12.33 -22.46
CA LYS A 270 -13.25 -12.46 -23.41
C LYS A 270 -14.48 -13.14 -22.81
N ALA A 271 -14.28 -14.12 -21.94
CA ALA A 271 -15.36 -14.87 -21.31
C ALA A 271 -16.08 -14.08 -20.21
N CYS A 272 -15.33 -13.26 -19.44
CA CYS A 272 -15.81 -12.71 -18.19
C CYS A 272 -15.97 -11.21 -18.16
N ALA A 273 -15.32 -10.45 -19.05
CA ALA A 273 -15.45 -9.00 -19.06
C ALA A 273 -16.81 -8.57 -19.66
N THR A 274 -17.34 -7.48 -19.11
CA THR A 274 -18.44 -6.76 -19.79
C THR A 274 -17.97 -6.25 -21.16
N PRO A 275 -18.89 -5.89 -22.10
CA PRO A 275 -18.46 -5.30 -23.38
C PRO A 275 -17.58 -4.06 -23.22
N ILE A 276 -17.80 -3.27 -22.16
CA ILE A 276 -16.98 -2.10 -21.81
C ILE A 276 -15.63 -2.56 -21.26
N GLY A 277 -15.62 -3.47 -20.28
CA GLY A 277 -14.40 -4.02 -19.69
C GLY A 277 -13.52 -4.72 -20.72
N LEU A 278 -14.12 -5.46 -21.66
CA LEU A 278 -13.39 -6.10 -22.76
C LEU A 278 -12.66 -5.07 -23.63
N LYS A 279 -13.34 -3.96 -23.98
CA LYS A 279 -12.74 -2.84 -24.74
C LYS A 279 -11.64 -2.14 -23.95
N GLN A 280 -11.79 -2.04 -22.63
CA GLN A 280 -10.86 -1.36 -21.74
C GLN A 280 -9.76 -2.27 -21.20
N GLY A 281 -9.83 -3.59 -21.44
CA GLY A 281 -8.77 -4.55 -21.13
C GLY A 281 -8.78 -5.11 -19.71
N PHE A 282 -9.93 -5.16 -19.03
CA PHE A 282 -10.03 -5.76 -17.70
C PHE A 282 -11.40 -6.43 -17.44
N ILE A 283 -11.42 -7.34 -16.49
CA ILE A 283 -12.63 -7.97 -15.98
C ILE A 283 -13.17 -7.11 -14.83
N ASP A 284 -14.44 -6.69 -14.92
CA ASP A 284 -15.07 -5.83 -13.92
C ASP A 284 -15.30 -6.56 -12.58
N ASP A 285 -15.50 -7.89 -12.62
CA ASP A 285 -15.85 -8.72 -11.47
C ASP A 285 -15.23 -10.12 -11.62
N PRO A 286 -13.92 -10.28 -11.36
CA PRO A 286 -13.25 -11.57 -11.49
C PRO A 286 -13.74 -12.65 -10.51
N GLN A 287 -14.36 -12.25 -9.38
CA GLN A 287 -14.93 -13.19 -8.40
C GLN A 287 -16.05 -14.05 -9.00
N HIS A 288 -16.78 -13.53 -9.97
CA HIS A 288 -17.89 -14.21 -10.64
C HIS A 288 -17.55 -14.61 -12.09
N CYS A 289 -16.27 -14.87 -12.37
CA CYS A 289 -15.81 -15.30 -13.68
C CYS A 289 -15.87 -16.83 -13.82
N ASP A 290 -16.74 -17.33 -14.69
CA ASP A 290 -16.96 -18.77 -14.94
C ASP A 290 -16.00 -19.37 -15.99
N PHE A 291 -14.94 -18.67 -16.36
CA PHE A 291 -13.94 -19.20 -17.28
C PHE A 291 -13.17 -20.36 -16.64
N GLU A 292 -13.06 -21.48 -17.38
CA GLU A 292 -12.25 -22.63 -16.97
C GLU A 292 -11.28 -23.02 -18.09
N PRO A 293 -10.02 -23.40 -17.77
CA PRO A 293 -8.98 -23.68 -18.77
C PRO A 293 -9.30 -24.84 -19.69
N GLU A 294 -10.18 -25.75 -19.30
CA GLU A 294 -10.71 -26.87 -20.14
C GLU A 294 -11.41 -26.37 -21.41
N GLN A 295 -11.97 -25.15 -21.37
CA GLN A 295 -12.60 -24.53 -22.54
C GLN A 295 -11.61 -24.29 -23.68
N LEU A 296 -10.30 -24.26 -23.36
CA LEU A 296 -9.21 -24.12 -24.31
C LEU A 296 -8.53 -25.44 -24.66
N GLN A 297 -9.01 -26.58 -24.15
CA GLN A 297 -8.34 -27.85 -24.39
C GLN A 297 -8.33 -28.20 -25.88
N CYS A 298 -7.17 -28.65 -26.40
CA CYS A 298 -6.99 -29.07 -27.77
C CYS A 298 -7.90 -30.28 -28.10
N LYS A 299 -8.59 -30.22 -29.22
CA LYS A 299 -9.41 -31.35 -29.74
C LYS A 299 -8.61 -32.32 -30.60
N GLY A 300 -7.32 -32.09 -30.76
CA GLY A 300 -6.39 -32.89 -31.58
C GLY A 300 -4.95 -32.47 -31.27
N THR A 301 -4.13 -32.31 -32.31
CA THR A 301 -2.74 -31.87 -32.18
C THR A 301 -2.68 -30.48 -31.54
N GLU A 302 -1.71 -30.26 -30.67
CA GLU A 302 -1.46 -28.95 -30.05
C GLU A 302 -1.22 -27.88 -31.11
N THR A 303 -1.84 -26.69 -30.87
CA THR A 303 -1.64 -25.48 -31.65
C THR A 303 -1.34 -24.29 -30.72
N ALA A 304 -1.03 -23.13 -31.28
CA ALA A 304 -0.83 -21.90 -30.49
C ALA A 304 -2.09 -21.49 -29.71
N ASP A 305 -3.30 -21.84 -30.21
CA ASP A 305 -4.59 -21.36 -29.69
C ASP A 305 -5.30 -22.36 -28.75
N CYS A 306 -4.65 -23.47 -28.35
CA CYS A 306 -5.24 -24.44 -27.43
C CYS A 306 -4.23 -24.94 -26.39
N LEU A 307 -4.73 -25.54 -25.32
CA LEU A 307 -3.95 -26.15 -24.25
C LEU A 307 -3.94 -27.67 -24.37
N THR A 308 -2.80 -28.32 -24.15
CA THR A 308 -2.77 -29.76 -23.92
C THR A 308 -3.45 -30.11 -22.60
N ALA A 309 -3.78 -31.38 -22.36
CA ALA A 309 -4.34 -31.80 -21.07
C ALA A 309 -3.41 -31.46 -19.88
N GLY A 310 -2.08 -31.61 -20.04
CA GLY A 310 -1.12 -31.23 -19.00
C GLY A 310 -1.08 -29.74 -18.77
N GLN A 311 -1.22 -28.89 -19.80
CA GLN A 311 -1.29 -27.43 -19.63
C GLN A 311 -2.60 -27.03 -18.95
N VAL A 312 -3.72 -27.69 -19.23
CA VAL A 312 -5.00 -27.47 -18.52
C VAL A 312 -4.85 -27.76 -17.03
N GLU A 313 -4.31 -28.97 -16.69
CA GLU A 313 -4.07 -29.33 -15.28
C GLU A 313 -3.16 -28.35 -14.57
N LEU A 314 -2.12 -27.89 -15.25
CA LEU A 314 -1.18 -26.89 -14.69
C LEU A 314 -1.87 -25.56 -14.42
N MET A 315 -2.72 -25.08 -15.32
CA MET A 315 -3.53 -23.86 -15.11
C MET A 315 -4.50 -24.01 -13.96
N GLN A 316 -5.16 -25.15 -13.81
CA GLN A 316 -6.04 -25.43 -12.66
C GLN A 316 -5.29 -25.34 -11.33
N GLN A 317 -4.05 -25.85 -11.28
CA GLN A 317 -3.20 -25.77 -10.10
C GLN A 317 -2.77 -24.32 -9.81
N LEU A 318 -2.45 -23.53 -10.84
CA LEU A 318 -2.11 -22.11 -10.70
C LEU A 318 -3.29 -21.28 -10.20
N TYR A 319 -4.51 -21.53 -10.66
CA TYR A 319 -5.73 -20.88 -10.17
C TYR A 319 -6.07 -21.26 -8.73
N ARG A 320 -5.90 -22.53 -8.37
CA ARG A 320 -6.18 -22.99 -7.01
C ARG A 320 -5.20 -22.43 -5.99
N GLY A 321 -3.94 -22.22 -6.38
CA GLY A 321 -2.85 -21.87 -5.47
C GLY A 321 -2.21 -23.07 -4.76
N PRO A 322 -1.18 -22.85 -3.95
CA PRO A 322 -0.51 -23.91 -3.20
C PRO A 322 -1.43 -24.50 -2.13
N ILE A 323 -1.38 -25.83 -2.00
CA ILE A 323 -2.13 -26.58 -0.99
C ILE A 323 -1.19 -27.28 -0.03
N ASN A 324 -1.60 -27.39 1.21
CA ASN A 324 -0.95 -28.26 2.19
C ASN A 324 -1.26 -29.72 1.81
N PRO A 325 -0.26 -30.55 1.44
CA PRO A 325 -0.51 -31.90 0.95
C PRO A 325 -1.05 -32.85 2.03
N ARG A 326 -0.85 -32.54 3.30
CA ARG A 326 -1.33 -33.35 4.42
C ARG A 326 -2.78 -33.04 4.80
N THR A 327 -3.19 -31.76 4.76
CA THR A 327 -4.52 -31.34 5.21
C THR A 327 -5.48 -31.08 4.05
N GLY A 328 -4.99 -30.84 2.84
CA GLY A 328 -5.77 -30.39 1.67
C GLY A 328 -6.17 -28.91 1.73
N GLU A 329 -5.75 -28.17 2.77
CA GLU A 329 -6.03 -26.75 2.92
C GLU A 329 -5.29 -25.93 1.86
N VAL A 330 -5.98 -25.00 1.20
CA VAL A 330 -5.36 -23.98 0.35
C VAL A 330 -4.57 -23.03 1.26
N ILE A 331 -3.27 -22.93 1.05
CA ILE A 331 -2.37 -22.08 1.85
C ILE A 331 -2.66 -20.61 1.59
N PHE A 332 -2.87 -20.27 0.32
CA PHE A 332 -3.20 -18.94 -0.15
C PHE A 332 -3.84 -19.03 -1.54
N PRO A 333 -4.78 -18.15 -1.93
CA PRO A 333 -5.38 -18.15 -3.26
C PRO A 333 -4.33 -18.07 -4.38
N GLY A 334 -4.60 -18.75 -5.50
CA GLY A 334 -3.75 -18.70 -6.69
C GLY A 334 -3.98 -17.42 -7.52
N VAL A 335 -3.58 -17.46 -8.79
CA VAL A 335 -3.75 -16.31 -9.69
C VAL A 335 -5.22 -16.03 -9.97
N ALA A 336 -5.63 -14.77 -9.94
CA ALA A 336 -6.98 -14.39 -10.34
C ALA A 336 -7.16 -14.50 -11.87
N LYS A 337 -8.36 -14.91 -12.31
CA LYS A 337 -8.71 -14.98 -13.74
C LYS A 337 -8.59 -13.61 -14.41
N GLY A 338 -7.90 -13.57 -15.54
CA GLY A 338 -7.51 -12.33 -16.23
C GLY A 338 -6.09 -11.85 -15.94
N ASN A 339 -5.38 -12.50 -14.98
CA ASN A 339 -4.02 -12.14 -14.57
C ASN A 339 -2.97 -13.19 -14.99
N GLU A 340 -3.31 -14.15 -15.82
CA GLU A 340 -2.45 -15.28 -16.19
C GLU A 340 -1.16 -14.83 -16.90
N ASN A 341 -1.23 -13.70 -17.60
CA ASN A 341 -0.06 -13.07 -18.22
C ASN A 341 1.02 -12.65 -17.22
N LEU A 342 0.66 -12.34 -15.96
CA LEU A 342 1.61 -12.01 -14.88
C LEU A 342 2.51 -13.21 -14.53
N LEU A 343 2.07 -14.42 -14.83
CA LEU A 343 2.85 -15.65 -14.61
C LEU A 343 3.99 -15.83 -15.62
N GLY A 344 4.03 -15.01 -16.67
CA GLY A 344 5.00 -15.10 -17.76
C GLY A 344 6.47 -15.03 -17.32
N ASP A 345 6.76 -14.38 -16.19
CA ASP A 345 8.13 -14.27 -15.66
C ASP A 345 8.57 -15.50 -14.87
N PHE A 346 7.66 -16.47 -14.65
CA PHE A 346 7.93 -17.69 -13.90
C PHE A 346 8.02 -18.96 -14.78
N VAL A 347 7.83 -18.85 -16.10
CA VAL A 347 7.80 -20.02 -17.01
C VAL A 347 9.10 -20.83 -17.00
N ASP A 348 10.23 -20.20 -16.68
CA ASP A 348 11.53 -20.86 -16.56
C ASP A 348 11.80 -21.41 -15.14
N GLY A 349 10.82 -21.38 -14.26
CA GLY A 349 10.93 -21.90 -12.90
C GLY A 349 11.77 -21.00 -11.99
N GLN A 350 11.61 -19.68 -12.09
CA GLN A 350 12.33 -18.72 -11.26
C GLN A 350 11.54 -18.40 -9.99
N ALA A 351 12.24 -18.19 -8.88
CA ALA A 351 11.63 -17.72 -7.64
C ALA A 351 11.32 -16.22 -7.73
N PHE A 352 10.24 -15.78 -7.08
CA PHE A 352 10.00 -14.36 -6.85
C PHE A 352 10.98 -13.86 -5.78
N PRO A 353 11.87 -12.89 -6.07
CA PRO A 353 12.98 -12.54 -5.19
C PRO A 353 12.56 -12.10 -3.79
N VAL A 354 11.53 -11.23 -3.68
CA VAL A 354 11.04 -10.73 -2.40
C VAL A 354 10.56 -11.87 -1.50
N ALA A 355 9.88 -12.86 -2.07
CA ALA A 355 9.40 -14.03 -1.35
C ALA A 355 10.55 -14.95 -0.94
N LEU A 356 11.53 -15.15 -1.84
CA LEU A 356 12.71 -15.95 -1.55
C LEU A 356 13.50 -15.40 -0.35
N ASP A 357 13.65 -14.09 -0.27
CA ASP A 357 14.35 -13.40 0.80
C ASP A 357 13.68 -13.65 2.17
N LEU A 358 12.34 -13.71 2.23
CA LEU A 358 11.64 -14.01 3.48
C LEU A 358 12.06 -15.36 4.05
N PHE A 359 12.13 -16.38 3.20
CA PHE A 359 12.52 -17.72 3.65
C PHE A 359 14.01 -17.80 3.98
N LYS A 360 14.88 -17.28 3.12
CA LYS A 360 16.32 -17.30 3.31
C LYS A 360 16.76 -16.54 4.55
N TYR A 361 16.40 -15.28 4.63
CA TYR A 361 17.00 -14.35 5.60
C TYR A 361 16.18 -14.19 6.87
N ALA A 362 14.85 -14.05 6.75
CA ALA A 362 14.01 -13.83 7.92
C ALA A 362 13.62 -15.15 8.63
N ALA A 363 13.16 -16.18 7.88
CA ALA A 363 12.64 -17.40 8.47
C ALA A 363 13.73 -18.41 8.85
N PHE A 364 14.65 -18.70 7.92
CA PHE A 364 15.60 -19.80 8.11
C PHE A 364 17.02 -19.34 8.44
N GLN A 365 17.34 -18.05 8.27
CA GLN A 365 18.67 -17.51 8.56
C GLN A 365 19.77 -18.27 7.78
N ASP A 366 19.45 -18.69 6.55
CA ASP A 366 20.30 -19.48 5.66
C ASP A 366 20.31 -18.87 4.24
N PRO A 367 21.34 -18.12 3.87
CA PRO A 367 21.48 -17.51 2.54
C PRO A 367 21.51 -18.54 1.41
N ASP A 368 21.92 -19.77 1.70
CA ASP A 368 22.08 -20.85 0.73
C ASP A 368 20.84 -21.78 0.67
N TRP A 369 19.77 -21.45 1.43
CA TRP A 369 18.55 -22.25 1.45
C TRP A 369 18.01 -22.45 0.03
N ASP A 370 17.85 -23.75 -0.33
CA ASP A 370 17.35 -24.16 -1.64
C ASP A 370 15.82 -24.21 -1.65
N TRP A 371 15.20 -23.17 -2.20
CA TRP A 371 13.74 -23.04 -2.31
C TRP A 371 13.08 -24.12 -3.16
N THR A 372 13.82 -24.82 -4.03
CA THR A 372 13.29 -25.93 -4.83
C THR A 372 12.95 -27.14 -3.97
N THR A 373 13.50 -27.24 -2.75
CA THR A 373 13.21 -28.28 -1.75
C THR A 373 12.00 -27.95 -0.86
N LEU A 374 11.31 -26.82 -1.10
CA LEU A 374 10.18 -26.36 -0.28
C LEU A 374 9.12 -27.48 -0.14
N ASP A 375 8.83 -27.83 1.11
CA ASP A 375 7.74 -28.71 1.53
C ASP A 375 6.54 -27.86 1.95
N TRP A 376 5.44 -27.97 1.22
CA TRP A 376 4.25 -27.12 1.43
C TRP A 376 3.52 -27.35 2.75
N ASP A 377 3.83 -28.39 3.51
CA ASP A 377 3.39 -28.58 4.90
C ASP A 377 4.46 -28.08 5.88
N LYS A 378 5.61 -28.76 5.90
CA LYS A 378 6.63 -28.54 6.95
C LYS A 378 7.29 -27.18 6.85
N THR A 379 7.80 -26.83 5.67
CA THR A 379 8.55 -25.57 5.46
C THR A 379 7.66 -24.36 5.72
N VAL A 380 6.43 -24.37 5.19
CA VAL A 380 5.50 -23.24 5.38
C VAL A 380 5.09 -23.10 6.85
N ASN A 381 4.74 -24.23 7.51
CA ASN A 381 4.36 -24.20 8.93
C ASN A 381 5.53 -23.76 9.85
N GLU A 382 6.76 -24.17 9.54
CA GLU A 382 7.94 -23.72 10.28
C GLU A 382 8.13 -22.20 10.15
N ALA A 383 8.08 -21.68 8.93
CA ALA A 383 8.18 -20.23 8.68
C ALA A 383 7.03 -19.46 9.37
N VAL A 384 5.79 -19.95 9.30
CA VAL A 384 4.64 -19.37 10.01
C VAL A 384 4.86 -19.38 11.51
N SER A 385 5.40 -20.46 12.09
CA SER A 385 5.69 -20.53 13.53
C SER A 385 6.73 -19.51 13.98
N LYS A 386 7.74 -19.24 13.15
CA LYS A 386 8.83 -18.28 13.46
C LYS A 386 8.39 -16.83 13.26
N LEU A 387 7.75 -16.52 12.16
CA LEU A 387 7.47 -15.14 11.74
C LEU A 387 6.03 -14.69 11.99
N GLY A 388 5.08 -15.62 12.12
CA GLY A 388 3.66 -15.29 12.36
C GLY A 388 3.44 -14.38 13.56
N PRO A 389 4.08 -14.59 14.72
CA PRO A 389 3.94 -13.68 15.87
C PRO A 389 4.33 -12.22 15.59
N LEU A 390 5.19 -11.97 14.60
CA LEU A 390 5.63 -10.64 14.20
C LEU A 390 4.80 -10.06 13.05
N LEU A 391 4.51 -10.88 12.02
CA LEU A 391 4.10 -10.44 10.69
C LEU A 391 2.71 -10.92 10.26
N HIS A 392 1.95 -11.55 11.16
CA HIS A 392 0.57 -11.95 10.91
C HIS A 392 -0.39 -11.07 11.71
N VAL A 393 -1.33 -10.47 11.02
CA VAL A 393 -2.41 -9.70 11.64
C VAL A 393 -3.69 -10.52 11.64
N GLY A 394 -4.12 -10.93 12.84
CA GLY A 394 -5.42 -11.59 13.01
C GLY A 394 -6.58 -10.66 12.72
N SER A 395 -7.76 -11.23 12.54
CA SER A 395 -8.98 -10.49 12.14
C SER A 395 -9.70 -9.76 13.28
N ASP A 396 -9.29 -9.96 14.54
CA ASP A 396 -9.86 -9.22 15.68
C ASP A 396 -9.13 -7.89 15.88
N LEU A 397 -9.74 -6.80 15.43
CA LEU A 397 -9.29 -5.41 15.62
C LEU A 397 -10.31 -4.63 16.49
N ALA A 398 -11.07 -5.31 17.35
CA ALA A 398 -12.10 -4.66 18.19
C ALA A 398 -11.57 -3.44 18.96
N PRO A 399 -10.38 -3.47 19.63
CA PRO A 399 -9.87 -2.29 20.35
C PRO A 399 -9.69 -1.06 19.47
N PHE A 400 -9.32 -1.23 18.20
CA PHE A 400 -9.19 -0.14 17.22
C PHE A 400 -10.57 0.44 16.85
N PHE A 401 -11.56 -0.41 16.57
CA PHE A 401 -12.88 0.04 16.17
C PHE A 401 -13.71 0.60 17.33
N ASP A 402 -13.56 0.08 18.53
CA ASP A 402 -14.31 0.52 19.72
C ASP A 402 -13.99 1.97 20.12
N ARG A 403 -12.81 2.46 19.80
CA ARG A 403 -12.47 3.89 19.97
C ARG A 403 -12.99 4.79 18.83
N GLY A 404 -13.68 4.22 17.84
CA GLY A 404 -14.25 4.95 16.71
C GLY A 404 -13.34 5.12 15.51
N ALA A 405 -12.16 4.52 15.50
CA ALA A 405 -11.22 4.58 14.38
C ALA A 405 -11.76 3.93 13.11
N LYS A 406 -11.24 4.29 11.93
CA LYS A 406 -11.73 3.87 10.62
C LYS A 406 -10.65 3.14 9.82
N LEU A 407 -11.06 2.05 9.15
CA LEU A 407 -10.19 1.23 8.30
C LEU A 407 -10.74 1.18 6.87
N LEU A 408 -9.97 1.67 5.91
CA LEU A 408 -10.25 1.53 4.49
C LEU A 408 -9.25 0.54 3.89
N LEU A 409 -9.76 -0.58 3.38
CA LEU A 409 -9.00 -1.59 2.68
C LEU A 409 -9.23 -1.44 1.17
N TYR A 410 -8.19 -1.63 0.35
CA TYR A 410 -8.36 -1.73 -1.09
C TYR A 410 -7.31 -2.65 -1.73
N VAL A 411 -7.66 -3.24 -2.87
CA VAL A 411 -6.73 -4.02 -3.71
C VAL A 411 -7.18 -3.98 -5.16
N GLY A 412 -6.22 -4.03 -6.09
CA GLY A 412 -6.50 -4.18 -7.52
C GLY A 412 -6.90 -5.60 -7.87
N TRP A 413 -7.88 -5.79 -8.75
CA TRP A 413 -8.17 -7.11 -9.28
C TRP A 413 -7.07 -7.67 -10.20
N ASN A 414 -6.25 -6.78 -10.79
CA ASN A 414 -5.08 -7.16 -11.59
C ASN A 414 -3.77 -7.14 -10.78
N ASP A 415 -3.89 -7.22 -9.46
CA ASP A 415 -2.78 -7.38 -8.54
C ASP A 415 -2.39 -8.88 -8.43
N PHE A 416 -1.11 -9.16 -8.28
CA PHE A 416 -0.61 -10.50 -7.96
C PHE A 416 -0.88 -10.91 -6.49
N HIS A 417 -1.36 -10.00 -5.64
CA HIS A 417 -1.77 -10.26 -4.26
C HIS A 417 -3.10 -11.01 -4.14
N ASN A 418 -3.87 -11.11 -5.19
CA ASN A 418 -5.20 -11.70 -5.27
C ASN A 418 -6.25 -11.09 -4.31
N GLY A 419 -7.26 -10.43 -4.90
CA GLY A 419 -8.34 -9.78 -4.15
C GLY A 419 -9.19 -10.73 -3.29
N GLN A 420 -9.23 -12.03 -3.59
CA GLN A 420 -10.01 -13.01 -2.83
C GLN A 420 -9.51 -13.15 -1.38
N GLU A 421 -8.18 -13.14 -1.17
CA GLU A 421 -7.63 -13.20 0.19
C GLU A 421 -8.07 -12.01 1.04
N LEU A 422 -8.04 -10.81 0.45
CA LEU A 422 -8.46 -9.61 1.19
C LEU A 422 -9.98 -9.61 1.48
N ILE A 423 -10.79 -10.22 0.60
CA ILE A 423 -12.23 -10.46 0.88
C ILE A 423 -12.38 -11.39 2.08
N ASP A 424 -11.66 -12.51 2.10
CA ASP A 424 -11.74 -13.51 3.17
C ASP A 424 -11.28 -12.91 4.52
N TYR A 425 -10.19 -12.13 4.49
CA TYR A 425 -9.74 -11.37 5.66
C TYR A 425 -10.80 -10.35 6.12
N TYR A 426 -11.38 -9.56 5.21
CA TYR A 426 -12.39 -8.55 5.54
C TYR A 426 -13.66 -9.17 6.15
N GLN A 427 -14.14 -10.29 5.60
CA GLN A 427 -15.26 -11.02 6.16
C GLN A 427 -14.97 -11.53 7.58
N SER A 428 -13.78 -12.06 7.80
CA SER A 428 -13.32 -12.49 9.12
C SER A 428 -13.22 -11.32 10.09
N LEU A 429 -12.65 -10.19 9.63
CA LEU A 429 -12.54 -8.96 10.42
C LEU A 429 -13.92 -8.45 10.89
N LEU A 430 -14.91 -8.40 9.99
CA LEU A 430 -16.27 -7.98 10.36
C LEU A 430 -16.94 -8.91 11.37
N ARG A 431 -16.68 -10.22 11.29
CA ARG A 431 -17.21 -11.21 12.23
C ARG A 431 -16.52 -11.13 13.58
N ASP A 432 -15.19 -11.06 13.59
CA ASP A 432 -14.37 -11.25 14.79
C ASP A 432 -14.20 -9.95 15.60
N SER A 433 -14.25 -8.77 14.94
CA SER A 433 -14.16 -7.46 15.58
C SER A 433 -15.51 -6.84 15.99
N GLY A 434 -16.61 -7.55 15.78
CA GLY A 434 -17.93 -7.16 16.27
C GLY A 434 -18.62 -6.01 15.51
N PRO A 435 -19.75 -5.48 16.05
CA PRO A 435 -20.59 -4.51 15.33
C PRO A 435 -19.90 -3.19 14.99
N ALA A 436 -18.93 -2.74 15.79
CA ALA A 436 -18.18 -1.50 15.53
C ALA A 436 -17.41 -1.59 14.21
N ALA A 437 -16.87 -2.77 13.87
CA ALA A 437 -16.17 -3.00 12.61
C ALA A 437 -17.06 -2.80 11.38
N GLN A 438 -18.34 -3.24 11.44
CA GLN A 438 -19.29 -3.09 10.33
C GLN A 438 -19.54 -1.62 9.97
N ALA A 439 -19.54 -0.72 10.97
CA ALA A 439 -19.69 0.71 10.77
C ALA A 439 -18.37 1.40 10.40
N SER A 440 -17.23 0.78 10.70
CA SER A 440 -15.91 1.44 10.70
C SER A 440 -14.88 0.81 9.75
N ALA A 441 -15.21 -0.26 9.03
CA ALA A 441 -14.36 -0.86 7.99
C ALA A 441 -15.05 -0.80 6.62
N ARG A 442 -14.26 -0.57 5.55
CA ARG A 442 -14.71 -0.66 4.14
C ARG A 442 -13.63 -1.32 3.30
N LEU A 443 -14.08 -2.13 2.34
CA LEU A 443 -13.23 -2.78 1.35
C LEU A 443 -13.61 -2.30 -0.05
N PHE A 444 -12.61 -1.96 -0.86
CA PHE A 444 -12.77 -1.61 -2.28
C PHE A 444 -11.91 -2.50 -3.14
N LEU A 445 -12.54 -3.24 -4.06
CA LEU A 445 -11.86 -4.01 -5.09
C LEU A 445 -11.85 -3.21 -6.37
N ILE A 446 -10.67 -3.00 -6.95
CA ILE A 446 -10.48 -2.04 -8.04
C ILE A 446 -10.24 -2.79 -9.36
N PRO A 447 -11.25 -2.86 -10.26
CA PRO A 447 -11.11 -3.54 -11.53
C PRO A 447 -10.01 -2.92 -12.39
N GLY A 448 -9.16 -3.77 -12.97
CA GLY A 448 -8.10 -3.34 -13.87
C GLY A 448 -6.91 -2.64 -13.23
N MET A 449 -6.90 -2.44 -11.90
CA MET A 449 -5.73 -1.91 -11.19
C MET A 449 -4.73 -3.04 -10.89
N GLY A 450 -3.45 -2.76 -11.12
CA GLY A 450 -2.32 -3.61 -10.73
C GLY A 450 -1.95 -3.47 -9.25
N HIS A 451 -0.70 -3.80 -8.92
CA HIS A 451 -0.22 -3.74 -7.54
C HIS A 451 -0.06 -2.29 -7.07
N CYS A 452 -0.95 -1.86 -6.18
CA CYS A 452 -1.03 -0.50 -5.63
C CYS A 452 -1.38 0.61 -6.63
N TYR A 453 -1.06 0.46 -7.90
CA TYR A 453 -1.28 1.41 -8.98
C TYR A 453 -1.14 0.74 -10.37
N GLY A 454 -1.40 1.52 -11.43
CA GLY A 454 -1.22 1.07 -12.81
C GLY A 454 -2.30 0.10 -13.28
N GLY A 455 -2.03 -0.58 -14.40
CA GLY A 455 -3.01 -1.44 -15.07
C GLY A 455 -3.96 -0.68 -15.98
N ALA A 456 -4.98 -1.35 -16.50
CA ALA A 456 -5.93 -0.79 -17.45
C ALA A 456 -7.09 -0.02 -16.80
N GLY A 457 -7.33 -0.24 -15.51
CA GLY A 457 -8.42 0.38 -14.74
C GLY A 457 -8.11 1.77 -14.18
N CYS A 458 -9.07 2.35 -13.46
CA CYS A 458 -8.89 3.62 -12.74
C CYS A 458 -8.23 3.34 -11.39
N ASP A 459 -6.97 3.70 -11.27
CA ASP A 459 -6.09 3.37 -10.14
C ASP A 459 -5.84 4.55 -9.18
N THR A 460 -6.30 5.75 -9.55
CA THR A 460 -5.94 7.01 -8.89
C THR A 460 -7.14 7.60 -8.16
N PHE A 461 -7.09 7.68 -6.83
CA PHE A 461 -8.12 8.32 -6.00
C PHE A 461 -7.51 8.96 -4.75
N ASP A 462 -8.18 9.97 -4.20
CA ASP A 462 -7.73 10.68 -3.01
C ASP A 462 -8.05 9.86 -1.74
N LYS A 463 -7.06 9.09 -1.31
CA LYS A 463 -7.12 8.22 -0.14
C LYS A 463 -7.20 9.05 1.14
N LEU A 464 -6.41 10.12 1.19
CA LEU A 464 -6.29 10.98 2.36
C LEU A 464 -7.59 11.74 2.63
N ALA A 465 -8.15 12.41 1.61
CA ALA A 465 -9.43 13.08 1.76
C ALA A 465 -10.57 12.09 2.07
N THR A 466 -10.53 10.88 1.50
CA THR A 466 -11.56 9.86 1.75
C THR A 466 -11.58 9.44 3.21
N ILE A 467 -10.42 9.10 3.79
CA ILE A 467 -10.36 8.66 5.20
C ILE A 467 -10.59 9.82 6.16
N ASP A 468 -10.07 11.00 5.86
CA ASP A 468 -10.25 12.20 6.67
C ASP A 468 -11.74 12.60 6.78
N ASN A 469 -12.44 12.65 5.65
CA ASN A 469 -13.88 12.91 5.63
C ASN A 469 -14.67 11.86 6.42
N TRP A 470 -14.28 10.60 6.35
CA TRP A 470 -14.96 9.55 7.10
C TRP A 470 -14.75 9.71 8.62
N VAL A 471 -13.53 9.96 9.07
CA VAL A 471 -13.23 10.17 10.49
C VAL A 471 -13.91 11.43 11.04
N GLU A 472 -13.84 12.54 10.30
CA GLU A 472 -14.38 13.82 10.75
C GLU A 472 -15.92 13.89 10.76
N HIS A 473 -16.58 13.27 9.77
CA HIS A 473 -18.03 13.40 9.59
C HIS A 473 -18.81 12.11 9.89
N GLY A 474 -18.12 10.97 10.15
CA GLY A 474 -18.76 9.69 10.46
C GLY A 474 -19.45 9.01 9.28
N VAL A 475 -19.38 9.56 8.07
CA VAL A 475 -20.06 9.03 6.87
C VAL A 475 -19.12 8.08 6.12
N ALA A 476 -19.43 6.77 6.25
CA ALA A 476 -18.66 5.73 5.59
C ALA A 476 -18.74 5.84 4.05
N PRO A 477 -17.61 5.81 3.33
CA PRO A 477 -17.62 5.86 1.87
C PRO A 477 -18.28 4.58 1.30
N GLN A 478 -19.37 4.76 0.56
CA GLN A 478 -20.00 3.68 -0.21
C GLN A 478 -19.52 3.68 -1.66
N ARG A 479 -19.04 4.83 -2.11
CA ARG A 479 -18.59 5.10 -3.47
C ARG A 479 -17.45 6.12 -3.44
N ILE A 480 -16.36 5.80 -4.12
CA ILE A 480 -15.21 6.69 -4.33
C ILE A 480 -15.05 6.87 -5.84
N VAL A 481 -14.81 8.08 -6.33
CA VAL A 481 -14.48 8.30 -7.74
C VAL A 481 -12.98 8.14 -7.91
N ALA A 482 -12.58 7.18 -8.74
CA ALA A 482 -11.19 6.99 -9.18
C ALA A 482 -11.01 7.45 -10.62
N SER A 483 -9.80 7.83 -10.96
CA SER A 483 -9.38 8.29 -12.28
C SER A 483 -8.35 7.35 -12.88
N LYS A 484 -8.32 7.27 -14.20
CA LYS A 484 -7.19 6.83 -15.00
C LYS A 484 -6.47 8.08 -15.51
N VAL A 485 -5.19 8.18 -15.18
CA VAL A 485 -4.35 9.31 -15.59
C VAL A 485 -3.33 8.80 -16.60
N GLU A 486 -3.28 9.43 -17.77
CA GLU A 486 -2.29 9.17 -18.82
C GLU A 486 -1.70 10.52 -19.24
N ASP A 487 -0.37 10.58 -19.32
CA ASP A 487 0.37 11.82 -19.67
C ASP A 487 -0.03 13.06 -18.83
N GLY A 488 -0.43 12.83 -17.57
CA GLY A 488 -0.86 13.88 -16.64
C GLY A 488 -2.32 14.31 -16.76
N GLU A 489 -3.07 13.77 -17.74
CA GLU A 489 -4.48 14.09 -17.98
C GLU A 489 -5.39 12.95 -17.52
N VAL A 490 -6.57 13.30 -17.00
CA VAL A 490 -7.59 12.33 -16.64
C VAL A 490 -8.32 11.88 -17.92
N VAL A 491 -8.06 10.64 -18.35
CA VAL A 491 -8.68 10.06 -19.56
C VAL A 491 -9.95 9.27 -19.27
N ARG A 492 -10.13 8.84 -18.01
CA ARG A 492 -11.31 8.06 -17.57
C ARG A 492 -11.55 8.27 -16.10
N THR A 493 -12.81 8.24 -15.69
CA THR A 493 -13.22 8.10 -14.29
C THR A 493 -14.12 6.89 -14.09
N ARG A 494 -14.07 6.28 -12.90
CA ARG A 494 -14.89 5.11 -12.54
C ARG A 494 -15.27 5.18 -11.06
N PRO A 495 -16.50 4.82 -10.66
CA PRO A 495 -16.78 4.65 -9.25
C PRO A 495 -16.13 3.35 -8.76
N LEU A 496 -15.41 3.43 -7.65
CA LEU A 496 -15.09 2.31 -6.80
C LEU A 496 -16.27 2.13 -5.85
N CYS A 497 -16.84 0.93 -5.80
CA CYS A 497 -17.98 0.60 -4.96
C CYS A 497 -17.51 -0.18 -3.73
N ALA A 498 -18.07 0.14 -2.55
CA ALA A 498 -17.75 -0.64 -1.36
C ALA A 498 -18.24 -2.08 -1.55
N TRP A 499 -17.34 -3.05 -1.33
CA TRP A 499 -17.67 -4.46 -1.43
C TRP A 499 -18.86 -4.83 -0.51
N PRO A 500 -19.84 -5.68 -0.95
CA PRO A 500 -19.82 -6.53 -2.15
C PRO A 500 -20.34 -5.89 -3.44
N GLN A 501 -20.56 -4.57 -3.46
CA GLN A 501 -21.08 -3.90 -4.66
C GLN A 501 -20.01 -3.74 -5.74
N VAL A 502 -20.47 -3.73 -6.99
CA VAL A 502 -19.67 -3.52 -8.20
C VAL A 502 -20.24 -2.35 -9.03
N ALA A 503 -19.37 -1.69 -9.79
CA ALA A 503 -19.79 -0.63 -10.70
C ALA A 503 -20.46 -1.21 -11.95
N ARG A 504 -21.69 -0.80 -12.26
CA ARG A 504 -22.41 -1.18 -13.49
C ARG A 504 -22.80 0.04 -14.28
N TYR A 505 -22.54 0.00 -15.60
CA TYR A 505 -22.96 1.04 -16.51
C TYR A 505 -24.50 1.11 -16.58
N VAL A 506 -25.08 2.33 -16.49
CA VAL A 506 -26.54 2.51 -16.42
C VAL A 506 -27.20 2.55 -17.80
N GLY A 507 -26.47 2.24 -18.89
CA GLY A 507 -27.00 2.18 -20.26
C GLY A 507 -27.10 3.53 -20.98
N LYS A 508 -26.63 4.62 -20.37
CA LYS A 508 -26.62 5.96 -20.95
C LYS A 508 -25.47 6.81 -20.41
N GLY A 509 -25.06 7.81 -21.18
CA GLY A 509 -23.93 8.70 -20.83
C GLY A 509 -22.61 8.16 -21.37
N ASP A 510 -21.53 8.89 -21.08
CA ASP A 510 -20.19 8.53 -21.50
C ASP A 510 -19.68 7.34 -20.68
N VAL A 511 -19.18 6.30 -21.35
CA VAL A 511 -18.60 5.12 -20.71
C VAL A 511 -17.27 5.41 -20.00
N GLU A 512 -16.65 6.54 -20.27
CA GLU A 512 -15.42 6.99 -19.60
C GLU A 512 -15.71 7.89 -18.38
N ASP A 513 -16.99 8.20 -18.10
CA ASP A 513 -17.40 9.04 -16.97
C ASP A 513 -18.01 8.21 -15.83
N ALA A 514 -17.49 8.39 -14.62
CA ALA A 514 -18.01 7.78 -13.40
C ALA A 514 -19.51 8.05 -13.16
N GLY A 515 -20.04 9.19 -13.62
CA GLY A 515 -21.45 9.54 -13.52
C GLY A 515 -22.38 8.61 -14.29
N SER A 516 -21.85 7.86 -15.27
CA SER A 516 -22.59 6.88 -16.07
C SER A 516 -22.70 5.49 -15.43
N TYR A 517 -22.27 5.33 -14.15
CA TYR A 517 -22.25 4.07 -13.44
C TYR A 517 -22.97 4.16 -12.10
N ALA A 518 -23.61 3.08 -11.71
CA ALA A 518 -24.17 2.88 -10.37
C ALA A 518 -23.44 1.75 -9.65
N CYS A 519 -23.34 1.86 -8.32
CA CYS A 519 -22.96 0.74 -7.47
C CYS A 519 -24.18 -0.15 -7.25
N VAL A 520 -24.04 -1.42 -7.62
CA VAL A 520 -25.10 -2.44 -7.50
C VAL A 520 -24.50 -3.71 -6.89
N ASP A 521 -25.36 -4.51 -6.26
CA ASP A 521 -24.93 -5.79 -5.75
C ASP A 521 -24.43 -6.68 -6.89
N ALA A 522 -23.32 -7.38 -6.67
CA ALA A 522 -22.79 -8.32 -7.64
C ALA A 522 -23.86 -9.41 -7.90
N THR A 523 -24.30 -9.54 -9.15
CA THR A 523 -25.24 -10.62 -9.53
C THR A 523 -24.44 -11.90 -9.79
N ARG A 524 -24.88 -12.99 -9.16
CA ARG A 524 -24.39 -14.35 -9.45
C ARG A 524 -24.70 -14.77 -10.87
#